data_481becd486506d5559fe9324dad8f94b
#
_entry.id   481becd486506d5559fe9324dad8f94b
#
_cell.length_a   1.000
_cell.length_b   1.000
_cell.length_c   1.000
_cell.angle_alpha   90.00
_cell.angle_beta   90.00
_cell.angle_gamma   90.00
#
_symmetry.space_group_name_H-M   'P 1'
#
loop_
_entity.id
_entity.type
_entity.pdbx_description
1 polymer ?
#
loop_
_entity_poly.entity_id
_entity_poly.type
_entity_poly.pdbx_seq_one_letter_code
_entity_poly.pdbx_strand_id
1 'polypeptide(L)'
;MPRKGPAPKRPVIIDPVYGSPLVTSLINKVLLNGKRSTAERIVYGAMEGLREKTGNDPVITLKRALENIKPTLEVKSRRVGGATYQVPIEVKPGRAATLSLRWLVGYSRARREKTMTERLMNELLDASNGLGASVKKREDTHKMAESNKAFAHYRW
;
A
#
# COMPACT_ATOMS: atom_id res chain seq x y z
N MET A 1 -22.30 -14.49 -2.87
CA MET A 1 -22.44 -13.05 -3.09
C MET A 1 -23.72 -12.55 -2.43
N PRO A 2 -23.72 -11.43 -1.74
CA PRO A 2 -24.95 -10.90 -1.13
C PRO A 2 -25.95 -10.49 -2.21
N ARG A 3 -27.19 -10.93 -2.08
CA ARG A 3 -28.26 -10.64 -3.06
C ARG A 3 -28.85 -9.23 -2.93
N LYS A 4 -28.84 -8.66 -1.71
CA LYS A 4 -29.53 -7.38 -1.39
C LYS A 4 -28.60 -6.17 -1.27
N GLY A 5 -27.38 -6.25 -1.77
CA GLY A 5 -26.44 -5.13 -1.74
C GLY A 5 -25.02 -5.54 -1.31
N PRO A 6 -24.08 -4.60 -1.22
CA PRO A 6 -22.72 -4.88 -0.78
C PRO A 6 -22.67 -5.32 0.69
N ALA A 7 -21.74 -6.21 1.01
CA ALA A 7 -21.53 -6.62 2.39
C ALA A 7 -21.16 -5.42 3.28
N PRO A 8 -21.64 -5.36 4.54
CA PRO A 8 -21.30 -4.29 5.47
C PRO A 8 -19.78 -4.29 5.74
N LYS A 9 -19.18 -3.12 5.71
CA LYS A 9 -17.75 -2.97 6.02
C LYS A 9 -17.57 -3.07 7.53
N ARG A 10 -16.66 -3.94 7.96
CA ARG A 10 -16.26 -4.02 9.37
C ARG A 10 -15.52 -2.75 9.78
N PRO A 11 -15.75 -2.20 10.99
CA PRO A 11 -14.95 -1.09 11.50
C PRO A 11 -13.50 -1.53 11.68
N VAL A 12 -12.57 -0.62 11.42
CA VAL A 12 -11.14 -0.86 11.67
C VAL A 12 -10.89 -0.69 13.16
N ILE A 13 -10.42 -1.76 13.82
CA ILE A 13 -10.03 -1.73 15.22
C ILE A 13 -8.75 -0.90 15.33
N ILE A 14 -8.72 0.04 16.28
CA ILE A 14 -7.55 0.90 16.53
C ILE A 14 -6.48 0.06 17.23
N ASP A 15 -5.22 0.23 16.81
CA ASP A 15 -4.09 -0.45 17.43
C ASP A 15 -3.88 0.02 18.87
N PRO A 16 -3.75 -0.90 19.87
CA PRO A 16 -3.64 -0.52 21.27
C PRO A 16 -2.31 0.16 21.62
N VAL A 17 -1.22 -0.11 20.87
CA VAL A 17 0.12 0.43 21.16
C VAL A 17 0.29 1.84 20.58
N TYR A 18 -0.06 2.02 19.32
CA TYR A 18 0.13 3.28 18.59
C TYR A 18 -1.15 4.11 18.44
N GLY A 19 -2.29 3.62 18.88
CA GLY A 19 -3.57 4.34 18.74
C GLY A 19 -3.97 4.67 17.30
N SER A 20 -3.44 3.94 16.31
CA SER A 20 -3.58 4.28 14.89
C SER A 20 -4.25 3.17 14.08
N PRO A 21 -5.32 3.48 13.32
CA PRO A 21 -5.95 2.53 12.41
C PRO A 21 -5.05 2.15 11.22
N LEU A 22 -4.05 2.99 10.89
CA LEU A 22 -3.09 2.69 9.84
C LEU A 22 -2.17 1.53 10.25
N VAL A 23 -1.73 1.50 11.51
CA VAL A 23 -0.89 0.43 12.05
C VAL A 23 -1.67 -0.89 12.03
N THR A 24 -2.92 -0.91 12.46
CA THR A 24 -3.79 -2.10 12.36
C THR A 24 -3.94 -2.58 10.90
N SER A 25 -4.11 -1.65 9.98
CA SER A 25 -4.23 -1.98 8.55
C SER A 25 -2.93 -2.56 8.00
N LEU A 26 -1.78 -2.08 8.46
CA LEU A 26 -0.47 -2.61 8.11
C LEU A 26 -0.27 -4.01 8.68
N ILE A 27 -0.60 -4.24 9.97
CA ILE A 27 -0.56 -5.57 10.61
C ILE A 27 -1.40 -6.58 9.82
N ASN A 28 -2.63 -6.21 9.49
CA ASN A 28 -3.53 -7.05 8.71
C ASN A 28 -2.98 -7.36 7.31
N LYS A 29 -2.15 -6.50 6.75
CA LYS A 29 -1.53 -6.72 5.45
C LYS A 29 -0.27 -7.58 5.51
N VAL A 30 0.48 -7.48 6.60
CA VAL A 30 1.66 -8.33 6.88
C VAL A 30 1.24 -9.74 7.27
N LEU A 31 0.05 -9.90 7.86
CA LEU A 31 -0.50 -11.16 8.34
C LEU A 31 -0.46 -12.25 7.26
N LEU A 32 0.07 -13.44 7.63
CA LEU A 32 0.05 -14.68 6.85
C LEU A 32 -0.49 -15.82 7.72
N ASN A 33 -1.31 -16.69 7.14
CA ASN A 33 -1.83 -17.89 7.77
C ASN A 33 -2.52 -17.67 9.15
N GLY A 34 -3.07 -16.48 9.38
CA GLY A 34 -3.71 -16.12 10.64
C GLY A 34 -2.77 -15.87 11.83
N LYS A 35 -1.45 -15.88 11.65
CA LYS A 35 -0.44 -15.67 12.72
C LYS A 35 -0.32 -14.20 13.11
N ARG A 36 -1.34 -13.67 13.79
CA ARG A 36 -1.44 -12.26 14.13
C ARG A 36 -0.32 -11.78 15.07
N SER A 37 0.01 -12.53 16.10
CA SER A 37 1.09 -12.17 17.04
C SER A 37 2.44 -12.01 16.36
N THR A 38 2.74 -12.84 15.35
CA THR A 38 3.96 -12.71 14.55
C THR A 38 3.93 -11.44 13.70
N ALA A 39 2.78 -11.12 13.07
CA ALA A 39 2.63 -9.91 12.28
C ALA A 39 2.74 -8.63 13.15
N GLU A 40 2.17 -8.63 14.34
CA GLU A 40 2.30 -7.54 15.31
C GLU A 40 3.75 -7.34 15.74
N ARG A 41 4.47 -8.41 16.06
CA ARG A 41 5.90 -8.35 16.41
C ARG A 41 6.75 -7.76 15.28
N ILE A 42 6.49 -8.15 14.04
CA ILE A 42 7.20 -7.62 12.87
C ILE A 42 6.94 -6.12 12.71
N VAL A 43 5.67 -5.70 12.77
CA VAL A 43 5.30 -4.29 12.58
C VAL A 43 5.82 -3.43 13.72
N TYR A 44 5.65 -3.86 14.98
CA TYR A 44 6.13 -3.09 16.14
C TYR A 44 7.65 -2.98 16.12
N GLY A 45 8.37 -4.06 15.83
CA GLY A 45 9.83 -4.01 15.68
C GLY A 45 10.29 -3.08 14.54
N ALA A 46 9.56 -3.07 13.41
CA ALA A 46 9.86 -2.14 12.33
C ALA A 46 9.60 -0.67 12.72
N MET A 47 8.52 -0.40 13.45
CA MET A 47 8.19 0.95 13.94
C MET A 47 9.22 1.44 14.98
N GLU A 48 9.65 0.57 15.89
CA GLU A 48 10.71 0.90 16.85
C GLU A 48 12.02 1.23 16.15
N GLY A 49 12.46 0.38 15.21
CA GLY A 49 13.65 0.65 14.42
C GLY A 49 13.57 1.93 13.58
N LEU A 50 12.37 2.31 13.11
CA LEU A 50 12.16 3.61 12.47
C LEU A 50 12.37 4.75 13.46
N ARG A 51 11.84 4.63 14.67
CA ARG A 51 12.01 5.64 15.74
C ARG A 51 13.49 5.83 16.07
N GLU A 52 14.23 4.75 16.23
CA GLU A 52 15.68 4.80 16.50
C GLU A 52 16.47 5.49 15.37
N LYS A 53 16.13 5.19 14.10
CA LYS A 53 16.86 5.74 12.94
C LYS A 53 16.48 7.19 12.61
N THR A 54 15.22 7.57 12.78
CA THR A 54 14.73 8.88 12.36
C THR A 54 14.61 9.88 13.50
N GLY A 55 14.53 9.41 14.75
CA GLY A 55 14.24 10.24 15.91
C GLY A 55 12.81 10.83 15.95
N ASN A 56 11.98 10.51 14.95
CA ASN A 56 10.62 11.03 14.80
C ASN A 56 9.57 10.01 15.25
N ASP A 57 8.34 10.46 15.39
CA ASP A 57 7.20 9.57 15.62
C ASP A 57 7.06 8.60 14.40
N PRO A 58 7.15 7.27 14.64
CA PRO A 58 7.05 6.28 13.59
C PRO A 58 5.70 6.29 12.87
N VAL A 59 4.61 6.71 13.53
CA VAL A 59 3.28 6.83 12.89
C VAL A 59 3.27 7.94 11.85
N ILE A 60 3.95 9.05 12.10
CA ILE A 60 4.09 10.17 11.14
C ILE A 60 4.92 9.70 9.94
N THR A 61 6.03 8.99 10.19
CA THR A 61 6.87 8.42 9.14
C THR A 61 6.10 7.41 8.27
N LEU A 62 5.32 6.54 8.89
CA LEU A 62 4.44 5.60 8.19
C LEU A 62 3.41 6.34 7.32
N LYS A 63 2.75 7.36 7.86
CA LYS A 63 1.78 8.16 7.12
C LYS A 63 2.42 8.82 5.90
N ARG A 64 3.59 9.44 6.06
CA ARG A 64 4.36 10.07 4.99
C ARG A 64 4.77 9.04 3.91
N ALA A 65 5.27 7.87 4.32
CA ALA A 65 5.62 6.79 3.40
C ALA A 65 4.41 6.34 2.57
N LEU A 66 3.25 6.11 3.23
CA LEU A 66 2.02 5.72 2.53
C LEU A 66 1.52 6.80 1.57
N GLU A 67 1.60 8.09 1.93
CA GLU A 67 1.24 9.19 1.01
C GLU A 67 2.14 9.20 -0.23
N ASN A 68 3.45 8.95 -0.06
CA ASN A 68 4.39 8.86 -1.18
C ASN A 68 4.14 7.65 -2.10
N ILE A 69 3.51 6.57 -1.59
CA ILE A 69 3.21 5.35 -2.37
C ILE A 69 1.81 5.41 -3.00
N LYS A 70 0.87 6.20 -2.48
CA LYS A 70 -0.51 6.26 -2.98
C LYS A 70 -0.58 6.62 -4.47
N PRO A 71 -1.18 5.79 -5.33
CA PRO A 71 -1.43 6.14 -6.71
C PRO A 71 -2.67 7.04 -6.84
N THR A 72 -2.63 7.99 -7.75
CA THR A 72 -3.78 8.79 -8.19
C THR A 72 -4.48 8.18 -9.40
N LEU A 73 -3.72 7.48 -10.24
CA LEU A 73 -4.19 6.84 -11.46
C LEU A 73 -3.84 5.35 -11.45
N GLU A 74 -4.71 4.55 -12.02
CA GLU A 74 -4.44 3.14 -12.36
C GLU A 74 -4.90 2.84 -13.77
N VAL A 75 -4.46 1.74 -14.34
CA VAL A 75 -4.85 1.29 -15.68
C VAL A 75 -5.73 0.06 -15.54
N LYS A 76 -6.89 0.07 -16.19
CA LYS A 76 -7.77 -1.10 -16.30
C LYS A 76 -7.93 -1.52 -17.75
N SER A 77 -7.86 -2.81 -17.99
CA SER A 77 -8.15 -3.38 -19.30
C SER A 77 -9.64 -3.35 -19.59
N ARG A 78 -10.01 -2.86 -20.78
CA ARG A 78 -11.37 -2.89 -21.31
C ARG A 78 -11.37 -3.48 -22.72
N ARG A 79 -12.29 -4.36 -22.99
CA ARG A 79 -12.46 -4.96 -24.32
C ARG A 79 -13.52 -4.17 -25.11
N VAL A 80 -13.12 -3.66 -26.27
CA VAL A 80 -14.00 -2.90 -27.16
C VAL A 80 -13.79 -3.46 -28.58
N GLY A 81 -14.88 -3.93 -29.22
CA GLY A 81 -14.81 -4.43 -30.60
C GLY A 81 -13.81 -5.56 -30.83
N GLY A 82 -13.57 -6.42 -29.82
CA GLY A 82 -12.61 -7.51 -29.90
C GLY A 82 -11.17 -7.17 -29.50
N ALA A 83 -10.79 -5.90 -29.46
CA ALA A 83 -9.47 -5.43 -28.99
C ALA A 83 -9.52 -5.09 -27.50
N THR A 84 -8.41 -5.34 -26.80
CA THR A 84 -8.26 -5.00 -25.37
C THR A 84 -7.43 -3.74 -25.23
N TYR A 85 -8.02 -2.71 -24.63
CA TYR A 85 -7.38 -1.43 -24.37
C TYR A 85 -7.08 -1.25 -22.88
N GLN A 86 -5.94 -0.62 -22.59
CA GLN A 86 -5.57 -0.24 -21.23
C GLN A 86 -6.09 1.18 -20.97
N VAL A 87 -7.17 1.27 -20.18
CA VAL A 87 -7.85 2.55 -19.93
C VAL A 87 -7.40 3.15 -18.60
N PRO A 88 -6.85 4.37 -18.59
CA PRO A 88 -6.47 5.05 -17.35
C PRO A 88 -7.73 5.53 -16.61
N ILE A 89 -7.78 5.26 -15.32
CA ILE A 89 -8.85 5.69 -14.43
C ILE A 89 -8.30 6.27 -13.14
N GLU A 90 -9.04 7.20 -12.55
CA GLU A 90 -8.73 7.74 -11.23
C GLU A 90 -8.98 6.69 -10.14
N VAL A 91 -8.08 6.63 -9.16
CA VAL A 91 -8.17 5.69 -8.05
C VAL A 91 -8.97 6.31 -6.91
N LYS A 92 -10.03 5.64 -6.47
CA LYS A 92 -10.80 6.07 -5.29
C LYS A 92 -9.92 6.05 -4.04
N PRO A 93 -10.06 7.00 -3.08
CA PRO A 93 -9.18 7.13 -1.91
C PRO A 93 -9.01 5.85 -1.10
N GLY A 94 -10.08 5.11 -0.84
CA GLY A 94 -10.03 3.85 -0.11
C GLY A 94 -9.24 2.74 -0.85
N ARG A 95 -9.28 2.74 -2.18
CA ARG A 95 -8.49 1.83 -3.01
C ARG A 95 -7.03 2.26 -3.05
N ALA A 96 -6.75 3.56 -3.16
CA ALA A 96 -5.39 4.09 -3.12
C ALA A 96 -4.67 3.70 -1.82
N ALA A 97 -5.34 3.84 -0.67
CA ALA A 97 -4.82 3.39 0.62
C ALA A 97 -4.57 1.88 0.67
N THR A 98 -5.46 1.07 0.09
CA THR A 98 -5.28 -0.39 0.03
C THR A 98 -4.10 -0.77 -0.87
N LEU A 99 -3.94 -0.09 -2.01
CA LEU A 99 -2.84 -0.33 -2.95
C LEU A 99 -1.50 0.06 -2.34
N SER A 100 -1.41 1.21 -1.66
CA SER A 100 -0.18 1.65 -1.01
C SER A 100 0.31 0.63 0.03
N LEU A 101 -0.57 0.12 0.90
CA LEU A 101 -0.23 -0.93 1.86
C LEU A 101 0.17 -2.25 1.18
N ARG A 102 -0.51 -2.62 0.11
CA ARG A 102 -0.20 -3.85 -0.65
C ARG A 102 1.17 -3.77 -1.29
N TRP A 103 1.49 -2.66 -1.93
CA TRP A 103 2.78 -2.46 -2.57
C TRP A 103 3.90 -2.37 -1.54
N LEU A 104 3.73 -1.60 -0.48
CA LEU A 104 4.69 -1.52 0.62
C LEU A 104 5.08 -2.91 1.12
N VAL A 105 4.11 -3.72 1.55
CA VAL A 105 4.38 -5.06 2.09
C VAL A 105 4.93 -6.01 1.03
N GLY A 106 4.42 -5.94 -0.21
CA GLY A 106 4.89 -6.77 -1.31
C GLY A 106 6.37 -6.53 -1.64
N TYR A 107 6.77 -5.27 -1.75
CA TYR A 107 8.16 -4.91 -2.04
C TYR A 107 9.07 -5.07 -0.82
N SER A 108 8.56 -4.88 0.41
CA SER A 108 9.32 -5.26 1.61
C SER A 108 9.70 -6.74 1.60
N ARG A 109 8.78 -7.64 1.23
CA ARG A 109 9.07 -9.08 1.14
C ARG A 109 10.12 -9.43 0.08
N ALA A 110 10.21 -8.64 -0.98
CA ALA A 110 11.18 -8.84 -2.07
C ALA A 110 12.60 -8.30 -1.74
N ARG A 111 12.77 -7.58 -0.63
CA ARG A 111 14.08 -7.07 -0.19
C ARG A 111 15.02 -8.20 0.24
N ARG A 112 16.31 -7.89 0.27
CA ARG A 112 17.39 -8.88 0.53
C ARG A 112 17.77 -9.02 2.00
N GLU A 113 17.29 -8.12 2.88
CA GLU A 113 17.59 -8.17 4.32
C GLU A 113 17.12 -9.50 4.93
N LYS A 114 17.75 -9.90 6.03
CA LYS A 114 17.54 -11.21 6.65
C LYS A 114 16.12 -11.34 7.24
N THR A 115 15.68 -10.35 8.02
CA THR A 115 14.42 -10.42 8.74
C THR A 115 13.33 -9.57 8.05
N MET A 116 12.06 -9.97 8.19
CA MET A 116 10.93 -9.18 7.66
C MET A 116 10.80 -7.83 8.38
N THR A 117 11.20 -7.75 9.65
CA THR A 117 11.24 -6.52 10.44
C THR A 117 12.17 -5.50 9.79
N GLU A 118 13.40 -5.89 9.48
CA GLU A 118 14.39 -5.02 8.79
C GLU A 118 13.93 -4.63 7.39
N ARG A 119 13.38 -5.57 6.63
CA ARG A 119 12.85 -5.33 5.28
C ARG A 119 11.75 -4.28 5.30
N LEU A 120 10.79 -4.42 6.21
CA LEU A 120 9.68 -3.47 6.34
C LEU A 120 10.16 -2.10 6.81
N MET A 121 11.04 -2.06 7.81
CA MET A 121 11.63 -0.83 8.32
C MET A 121 12.38 -0.06 7.23
N ASN A 122 13.26 -0.72 6.48
CA ASN A 122 14.04 -0.08 5.43
C ASN A 122 13.18 0.38 4.25
N GLU A 123 12.16 -0.40 3.85
CA GLU A 123 11.23 0.03 2.80
C GLU A 123 10.40 1.24 3.24
N LEU A 124 9.96 1.30 4.51
CA LEU A 124 9.27 2.46 5.07
C LEU A 124 10.15 3.70 5.11
N LEU A 125 11.41 3.54 5.50
CA LEU A 125 12.40 4.63 5.52
C LEU A 125 12.63 5.18 4.11
N ASP A 126 12.91 4.30 3.14
CA ASP A 126 13.11 4.67 1.75
C ASP A 126 11.87 5.37 1.19
N ALA A 127 10.68 4.80 1.40
CA ALA A 127 9.42 5.37 0.92
C ALA A 127 9.09 6.73 1.56
N SER A 128 9.44 6.94 2.83
CA SER A 128 9.26 8.24 3.50
C SER A 128 10.10 9.34 2.85
N ASN A 129 11.25 8.97 2.26
CA ASN A 129 12.15 9.85 1.53
C ASN A 129 11.84 9.91 0.02
N GLY A 130 10.74 9.30 -0.44
CA GLY A 130 10.37 9.27 -1.85
C GLY A 130 11.18 8.28 -2.69
N LEU A 131 11.87 7.34 -2.05
CA LEU A 131 12.71 6.32 -2.66
C LEU A 131 12.09 4.93 -2.49
N GLY A 132 12.75 3.91 -3.03
CA GLY A 132 12.36 2.51 -2.85
C GLY A 132 11.46 1.95 -3.96
N ALA A 133 11.32 0.62 -3.94
CA ALA A 133 10.61 -0.11 -4.99
C ALA A 133 9.09 0.14 -4.98
N SER A 134 8.51 0.40 -3.83
CA SER A 134 7.09 0.73 -3.70
C SER A 134 6.74 2.10 -4.31
N VAL A 135 7.60 3.10 -4.14
CA VAL A 135 7.44 4.42 -4.79
C VAL A 135 7.65 4.29 -6.31
N LYS A 136 8.68 3.54 -6.73
CA LYS A 136 8.89 3.25 -8.15
C LYS A 136 7.68 2.59 -8.79
N LYS A 137 7.02 1.66 -8.10
CA LYS A 137 5.78 1.04 -8.60
C LYS A 137 4.65 2.05 -8.85
N ARG A 138 4.50 3.04 -7.97
CA ARG A 138 3.56 4.15 -8.20
C ARG A 138 3.93 4.91 -9.48
N GLU A 139 5.20 5.28 -9.63
CA GLU A 139 5.68 6.01 -10.81
C GLU A 139 5.46 5.23 -12.10
N ASP A 140 5.80 3.93 -12.11
CA ASP A 140 5.58 3.05 -13.27
C ASP A 140 4.08 2.96 -13.61
N THR A 141 3.22 2.90 -12.60
CA THR A 141 1.76 2.88 -12.78
C THR A 141 1.26 4.21 -13.39
N HIS A 142 1.78 5.34 -12.92
CA HIS A 142 1.45 6.66 -13.45
C HIS A 142 1.96 6.83 -14.89
N LYS A 143 3.18 6.40 -15.19
CA LYS A 143 3.74 6.41 -16.56
C LYS A 143 2.90 5.57 -17.52
N MET A 144 2.47 4.37 -17.08
CA MET A 144 1.54 3.53 -17.85
C MET A 144 0.20 4.24 -18.11
N ALA A 145 -0.36 4.89 -17.10
CA ALA A 145 -1.61 5.62 -17.26
C ALA A 145 -1.47 6.82 -18.20
N GLU A 146 -0.34 7.52 -18.15
CA GLU A 146 -0.04 8.64 -19.03
C GLU A 146 0.16 8.18 -20.49
N SER A 147 0.92 7.11 -20.71
CA SER A 147 1.12 6.52 -22.05
C SER A 147 -0.20 6.07 -22.69
N ASN A 148 -1.17 5.66 -21.89
CA ASN A 148 -2.49 5.23 -22.36
C ASN A 148 -3.55 6.34 -22.31
N LYS A 149 -3.17 7.59 -22.10
CA LYS A 149 -4.08 8.74 -21.98
C LYS A 149 -5.00 8.89 -23.20
N ALA A 150 -4.53 8.53 -24.38
CA ALA A 150 -5.33 8.54 -25.62
C ALA A 150 -6.59 7.67 -25.52
N PHE A 151 -6.61 6.63 -24.69
CA PHE A 151 -7.73 5.72 -24.49
C PHE A 151 -8.65 6.13 -23.32
N ALA A 152 -8.43 7.29 -22.71
CA ALA A 152 -9.23 7.76 -21.58
C ALA A 152 -10.73 7.91 -21.92
N HIS A 153 -11.06 8.19 -23.19
CA HIS A 153 -12.44 8.29 -23.66
C HIS A 153 -13.19 6.95 -23.66
N TYR A 154 -12.52 5.80 -23.54
CA TYR A 154 -13.13 4.48 -23.35
C TYR A 154 -13.52 4.20 -21.89
N ARG A 155 -13.34 5.14 -20.98
CA ARG A 155 -13.75 5.07 -19.59
C ARG A 155 -15.28 4.93 -19.48
N TRP A 156 -15.78 4.04 -18.59
CA TRP A 156 -17.21 3.85 -18.29
C TRP A 156 -17.58 4.43 -16.93
#